data_29021ee69e2864c078998e0745298350
#
_entry.id   29021ee69e2864c078998e0745298350
#
_cell.length_a   1.000
_cell.length_b   1.000
_cell.length_c   1.000
_cell.angle_alpha   90.00
_cell.angle_beta   90.00
_cell.angle_gamma   90.00
#
_symmetry.space_group_name_H-M   'P 1'
#
loop_
_entity.id
_entity.type
_entity.pdbx_description
1 polymer ?
#
loop_
_entity_poly.entity_id
_entity_poly.type
_entity_poly.pdbx_seq_one_letter_code
_entity_poly.pdbx_strand_id
1 'polypeptide(L)'
;MDLMDRPHLAWHLSGGTTELLLVEPDGRNVQCTRIGGTTDISAGQLIDRTGVLLGLPFPCGKHLDQLSQNAIEKDFFQVKCPAMEFSLSGVQNKVEQYRANHSPQETAAYALRCISYAIRQATTNALKEYPGLEVVFSGGVASNSMIRHDMRMLNAIFSKPEFSTDNAMGIAVLANRLREG
;
A
#
# COMPACT_ATOMS: atom_id res chain seq x y z
N MET A 1 -5.18 24.04 -6.81
CA MET A 1 -4.45 24.09 -5.54
C MET A 1 -3.61 22.82 -5.49
N ASP A 2 -2.30 22.94 -5.32
CA ASP A 2 -1.39 21.78 -5.27
C ASP A 2 -1.67 20.96 -4.00
N LEU A 3 -1.51 19.64 -4.06
CA LEU A 3 -1.62 18.75 -2.88
C LEU A 3 -0.66 19.17 -1.75
N MET A 4 0.50 19.70 -2.09
CA MET A 4 1.49 20.17 -1.12
C MET A 4 1.06 21.41 -0.33
N ASP A 5 0.03 22.12 -0.78
CA ASP A 5 -0.46 23.36 -0.14
C ASP A 5 -1.65 23.12 0.81
N ARG A 6 -2.01 21.84 1.04
CA ARG A 6 -3.12 21.44 1.92
C ARG A 6 -2.83 20.12 2.63
N PRO A 7 -3.35 19.92 3.86
CA PRO A 7 -3.23 18.66 4.55
C PRO A 7 -3.86 17.51 3.76
N HIS A 8 -3.20 16.35 3.77
CA HIS A 8 -3.70 15.13 3.16
C HIS A 8 -3.10 13.90 3.81
N LEU A 9 -3.70 12.75 3.59
CA LEU A 9 -3.15 11.46 3.99
C LEU A 9 -2.33 10.88 2.84
N ALA A 10 -1.21 10.23 3.14
CA ALA A 10 -0.36 9.61 2.13
C ALA A 10 0.05 8.19 2.53
N TRP A 11 -0.26 7.22 1.69
CA TRP A 11 0.32 5.90 1.77
C TRP A 11 1.62 5.83 0.98
N HIS A 12 2.69 5.39 1.65
CA HIS A 12 3.91 4.94 0.98
C HIS A 12 3.97 3.41 1.02
N LEU A 13 3.68 2.79 -0.13
CA LEU A 13 3.59 1.32 -0.30
C LEU A 13 4.68 0.83 -1.24
N SER A 14 5.83 0.47 -0.69
CA SER A 14 7.00 0.01 -1.46
C SER A 14 7.41 -1.42 -1.08
N GLY A 15 8.49 -1.91 -1.67
CA GLY A 15 9.09 -3.19 -1.31
C GLY A 15 9.50 -3.27 0.16
N GLY A 16 10.01 -2.18 0.73
CA GLY A 16 10.50 -2.11 2.12
C GLY A 16 9.57 -1.39 3.10
N THR A 17 8.60 -0.61 2.61
CA THR A 17 7.82 0.31 3.44
C THR A 17 6.32 0.12 3.24
N THR A 18 5.56 0.21 4.33
CA THR A 18 4.10 0.23 4.32
C THR A 18 3.65 1.16 5.43
N GLU A 19 3.59 2.44 5.12
CA GLU A 19 3.34 3.52 6.10
C GLU A 19 2.22 4.44 5.63
N LEU A 20 1.38 4.84 6.59
CA LEU A 20 0.38 5.88 6.44
C LEU A 20 0.87 7.15 7.13
N LEU A 21 0.93 8.23 6.39
CA LEU A 21 1.43 9.52 6.82
C LEU A 21 0.30 10.56 6.82
N LEU A 22 0.31 11.43 7.81
CA LEU A 22 -0.33 12.74 7.73
C LEU A 22 0.70 13.70 7.14
N VAL A 23 0.34 14.36 6.06
CA VAL A 23 1.18 15.35 5.37
C VAL A 23 0.54 16.70 5.54
N GLU A 24 1.27 17.65 6.12
CA GLU A 24 0.82 19.02 6.40
C GLU A 24 1.76 20.04 5.76
N PRO A 25 1.24 21.13 5.18
CA PRO A 25 2.08 22.22 4.68
C PRO A 25 2.93 22.81 5.80
N ASP A 26 4.21 23.06 5.51
CA ASP A 26 5.15 23.76 6.40
C ASP A 26 5.92 24.79 5.58
N GLY A 27 5.33 25.97 5.42
CA GLY A 27 5.84 27.04 4.55
C GLY A 27 5.92 26.55 3.08
N ARG A 28 7.13 26.46 2.55
CA ARG A 28 7.40 25.93 1.19
C ARG A 28 7.64 24.43 1.14
N ASN A 29 7.67 23.81 2.30
CA ASN A 29 7.91 22.37 2.49
C ASN A 29 6.64 21.70 2.99
N VAL A 30 6.78 20.44 3.37
CA VAL A 30 5.74 19.66 4.04
C VAL A 30 6.33 18.97 5.26
N GLN A 31 5.53 18.88 6.31
CA GLN A 31 5.81 18.01 7.45
C GLN A 31 5.08 16.69 7.25
N CYS A 32 5.78 15.56 7.44
CA CYS A 32 5.21 14.23 7.33
C CYS A 32 5.27 13.56 8.71
N THR A 33 4.10 13.18 9.24
CA THR A 33 3.99 12.45 10.50
C THR A 33 3.45 11.05 10.22
N ARG A 34 4.19 9.99 10.64
CA ARG A 34 3.68 8.62 10.54
C ARG A 34 2.54 8.43 11.54
N ILE A 35 1.36 8.08 11.05
CA ILE A 35 0.15 7.87 11.86
C ILE A 35 -0.34 6.41 11.84
N GLY A 36 0.22 5.58 10.97
CA GLY A 36 -0.20 4.17 10.85
C GLY A 36 0.67 3.37 9.89
N GLY A 37 0.21 2.16 9.56
CA GLY A 37 0.88 1.23 8.66
C GLY A 37 1.17 -0.11 9.30
N THR A 38 2.13 -0.86 8.74
CA THR A 38 2.53 -2.14 9.32
C THR A 38 3.45 -1.97 10.52
N THR A 39 3.30 -2.86 11.50
CA THR A 39 4.17 -2.94 12.68
C THR A 39 5.35 -3.90 12.51
N ASP A 40 5.41 -4.62 11.39
CA ASP A 40 6.43 -5.63 11.13
C ASP A 40 6.87 -5.67 9.66
N ILE A 41 6.58 -6.73 8.91
CA ILE A 41 6.97 -6.83 7.50
C ILE A 41 6.14 -5.91 6.61
N SER A 42 6.76 -5.35 5.56
CA SER A 42 6.04 -4.55 4.59
C SER A 42 5.12 -5.38 3.69
N ALA A 43 4.15 -4.72 3.06
CA ALA A 43 3.29 -5.36 2.06
C ALA A 43 4.10 -5.89 0.86
N GLY A 44 5.13 -5.15 0.44
CA GLY A 44 6.04 -5.59 -0.62
C GLY A 44 6.82 -6.84 -0.22
N GLN A 45 7.32 -6.92 1.00
CA GLN A 45 7.98 -8.14 1.51
C GLN A 45 7.04 -9.34 1.53
N LEU A 46 5.78 -9.17 1.97
CA LEU A 46 4.80 -10.26 1.95
C LEU A 46 4.48 -10.71 0.52
N ILE A 47 4.33 -9.76 -0.43
CA ILE A 47 4.15 -10.02 -1.85
C ILE A 47 5.32 -10.84 -2.41
N ASP A 48 6.56 -10.41 -2.15
CA ASP A 48 7.74 -11.08 -2.67
C ASP A 48 7.93 -12.46 -2.05
N ARG A 49 7.72 -12.62 -0.74
CA ARG A 49 7.79 -13.93 -0.07
C ARG A 49 6.71 -14.89 -0.58
N THR A 50 5.49 -14.39 -0.81
CA THR A 50 4.42 -15.20 -1.43
C THR A 50 4.80 -15.59 -2.85
N GLY A 51 5.35 -14.67 -3.63
CA GLY A 51 5.80 -14.96 -4.99
C GLY A 51 6.90 -16.01 -5.03
N VAL A 52 7.90 -15.92 -4.16
CA VAL A 52 8.96 -16.93 -4.02
C VAL A 52 8.38 -18.30 -3.63
N LEU A 53 7.44 -18.35 -2.67
CA LEU A 53 6.72 -19.57 -2.31
C LEU A 53 6.01 -20.22 -3.50
N LEU A 54 5.54 -19.41 -4.45
CA LEU A 54 4.85 -19.85 -5.67
C LEU A 54 5.79 -20.06 -6.87
N GLY A 55 7.10 -19.90 -6.71
CA GLY A 55 8.10 -20.05 -7.77
C GLY A 55 8.11 -18.92 -8.80
N LEU A 56 7.60 -17.74 -8.45
CA LEU A 56 7.57 -16.56 -9.33
C LEU A 56 8.92 -15.84 -9.36
N PRO A 57 9.29 -15.21 -10.50
CA PRO A 57 10.52 -14.42 -10.59
C PRO A 57 10.44 -13.14 -9.72
N PHE A 58 11.57 -12.80 -9.09
CA PHE A 58 11.72 -11.58 -8.30
C PHE A 58 12.08 -10.38 -9.23
N PRO A 59 11.53 -9.16 -8.97
CA PRO A 59 10.53 -8.84 -7.95
C PRO A 59 9.13 -9.36 -8.33
N CYS A 60 8.44 -9.95 -7.34
CA CYS A 60 7.27 -10.78 -7.61
C CYS A 60 5.96 -9.99 -7.84
N GLY A 61 5.93 -8.69 -7.53
CA GLY A 61 4.69 -7.90 -7.45
C GLY A 61 3.82 -7.98 -8.70
N LYS A 62 4.39 -7.74 -9.88
CA LYS A 62 3.65 -7.81 -11.16
C LYS A 62 3.15 -9.22 -11.47
N HIS A 63 4.00 -10.21 -11.23
CA HIS A 63 3.66 -11.63 -11.52
C HIS A 63 2.58 -12.14 -10.56
N LEU A 64 2.66 -11.76 -9.29
CA LEU A 64 1.66 -12.13 -8.29
C LEU A 64 0.30 -11.48 -8.60
N ASP A 65 0.29 -10.22 -9.01
CA ASP A 65 -0.92 -9.51 -9.42
C ASP A 65 -1.59 -10.19 -10.61
N GLN A 66 -0.84 -10.51 -11.66
CA GLN A 66 -1.34 -11.22 -12.83
C GLN A 66 -1.88 -12.61 -12.49
N LEU A 67 -1.15 -13.38 -11.65
CA LEU A 67 -1.56 -14.73 -11.24
C LEU A 67 -2.88 -14.69 -10.46
N SER A 68 -3.06 -13.73 -9.59
CA SER A 68 -4.23 -13.57 -8.73
C SER A 68 -5.54 -13.33 -9.49
N GLN A 69 -5.46 -12.79 -10.71
CA GLN A 69 -6.65 -12.46 -11.52
C GLN A 69 -7.42 -13.70 -11.98
N ASN A 70 -6.78 -14.87 -11.96
CA ASN A 70 -7.40 -16.15 -12.34
C ASN A 70 -7.95 -16.93 -11.13
N ALA A 71 -7.98 -16.34 -9.94
CA ALA A 71 -8.51 -16.99 -8.74
C ALA A 71 -10.05 -16.99 -8.76
N ILE A 72 -10.64 -18.13 -8.40
CA ILE A 72 -12.10 -18.31 -8.28
C ILE A 72 -12.53 -18.00 -6.84
N GLU A 73 -11.82 -18.58 -5.87
CA GLU A 73 -12.12 -18.38 -4.44
C GLU A 73 -11.87 -16.93 -4.00
N LYS A 74 -12.73 -16.45 -3.10
CA LYS A 74 -12.68 -15.07 -2.58
C LYS A 74 -12.26 -15.00 -1.11
N ASP A 75 -11.71 -16.06 -0.61
CA ASP A 75 -11.27 -16.17 0.78
C ASP A 75 -10.16 -15.18 1.11
N PHE A 76 -10.14 -14.72 2.33
CA PHE A 76 -9.03 -13.98 2.90
C PHE A 76 -9.13 -13.95 4.43
N PHE A 77 -8.00 -13.73 5.08
CA PHE A 77 -7.94 -13.49 6.51
C PHE A 77 -8.18 -12.00 6.81
N GLN A 78 -9.16 -11.72 7.67
CA GLN A 78 -9.42 -10.36 8.14
C GLN A 78 -8.33 -9.94 9.12
N VAL A 79 -7.37 -9.17 8.62
CA VAL A 79 -6.25 -8.65 9.41
C VAL A 79 -6.79 -7.68 10.45
N LYS A 80 -6.44 -7.89 11.72
CA LYS A 80 -6.80 -6.94 12.79
C LYS A 80 -6.05 -5.64 12.57
N CYS A 81 -6.78 -4.54 12.62
CA CYS A 81 -6.25 -3.20 12.45
C CYS A 81 -6.80 -2.29 13.57
N PRO A 82 -6.28 -2.41 14.79
CA PRO A 82 -6.62 -1.46 15.85
C PRO A 82 -6.07 -0.09 15.48
N ALA A 83 -6.92 0.92 15.54
CA ALA A 83 -6.61 2.26 15.03
C ALA A 83 -6.15 2.20 13.54
N MET A 84 -4.91 2.52 13.24
CA MET A 84 -4.35 2.58 11.88
C MET A 84 -3.15 1.65 11.69
N GLU A 85 -2.85 0.79 12.66
CA GLU A 85 -1.72 -0.13 12.62
C GLU A 85 -2.16 -1.59 12.47
N PHE A 86 -1.35 -2.40 11.77
CA PHE A 86 -1.61 -3.82 11.54
C PHE A 86 -0.31 -4.61 11.40
N SER A 87 -0.40 -5.93 11.60
CA SER A 87 0.73 -6.87 11.42
C SER A 87 0.48 -7.73 10.18
N LEU A 88 1.52 -7.90 9.36
CA LEU A 88 1.50 -8.76 8.17
C LEU A 88 2.30 -10.05 8.34
N SER A 89 3.15 -10.18 9.36
CA SER A 89 3.89 -11.42 9.62
C SER A 89 2.95 -12.60 9.91
N GLY A 90 1.87 -12.35 10.65
CA GLY A 90 0.83 -13.36 10.88
C GLY A 90 0.09 -13.78 9.60
N VAL A 91 -0.04 -12.86 8.64
CA VAL A 91 -0.62 -13.16 7.31
C VAL A 91 0.29 -14.08 6.51
N GLN A 92 1.61 -13.89 6.57
CA GLN A 92 2.57 -14.77 5.90
C GLN A 92 2.34 -16.24 6.30
N ASN A 93 2.27 -16.53 7.59
CA ASN A 93 2.03 -17.89 8.08
C ASN A 93 0.70 -18.47 7.56
N LYS A 94 -0.33 -17.62 7.45
CA LYS A 94 -1.63 -18.05 6.89
C LYS A 94 -1.58 -18.30 5.40
N VAL A 95 -0.81 -17.53 4.65
CA VAL A 95 -0.57 -17.76 3.22
C VAL A 95 0.14 -19.11 2.99
N GLU A 96 1.16 -19.44 3.79
CA GLU A 96 1.86 -20.71 3.72
C GLU A 96 0.92 -21.90 4.03
N GLN A 97 0.08 -21.77 5.05
CA GLN A 97 -0.93 -22.78 5.38
C GLN A 97 -1.99 -22.91 4.27
N TYR A 98 -2.46 -21.79 3.72
CA TYR A 98 -3.47 -21.76 2.67
C TYR A 98 -2.95 -22.43 1.39
N ARG A 99 -1.69 -22.23 1.05
CA ARG A 99 -1.02 -22.83 -0.12
C ARG A 99 -1.03 -24.35 -0.13
N ALA A 100 -1.04 -24.98 1.05
CA ALA A 100 -1.01 -26.45 1.15
C ALA A 100 -2.23 -27.13 0.49
N ASN A 101 -3.39 -26.45 0.42
CA ASN A 101 -4.65 -27.01 -0.06
C ASN A 101 -5.28 -26.22 -1.23
N HIS A 102 -4.61 -25.17 -1.73
CA HIS A 102 -5.15 -24.28 -2.74
C HIS A 102 -4.15 -24.06 -3.90
N SER A 103 -4.68 -23.70 -5.05
CA SER A 103 -3.88 -23.42 -6.23
C SER A 103 -2.95 -22.20 -6.04
N PRO A 104 -1.91 -22.07 -6.88
CA PRO A 104 -1.08 -20.87 -6.88
C PRO A 104 -1.89 -19.58 -7.11
N GLN A 105 -2.91 -19.61 -7.97
CA GLN A 105 -3.78 -18.47 -8.28
C GLN A 105 -4.57 -18.02 -7.05
N GLU A 106 -5.17 -18.97 -6.34
CA GLU A 106 -5.95 -18.72 -5.13
C GLU A 106 -5.05 -18.21 -4.01
N THR A 107 -3.85 -18.79 -3.86
CA THR A 107 -2.87 -18.35 -2.85
C THR A 107 -2.40 -16.92 -3.11
N ALA A 108 -2.11 -16.57 -4.36
CA ALA A 108 -1.74 -15.21 -4.75
C ALA A 108 -2.86 -14.21 -4.42
N ALA A 109 -4.10 -14.55 -4.78
CA ALA A 109 -5.25 -13.70 -4.51
C ALA A 109 -5.55 -13.59 -3.01
N TYR A 110 -5.41 -14.67 -2.25
CA TYR A 110 -5.56 -14.67 -0.79
C TYR A 110 -4.61 -13.68 -0.12
N ALA A 111 -3.32 -13.74 -0.46
CA ALA A 111 -2.31 -12.83 0.10
C ALA A 111 -2.63 -11.36 -0.24
N LEU A 112 -2.95 -11.06 -1.50
CA LEU A 112 -3.26 -9.70 -1.94
C LEU A 112 -4.54 -9.16 -1.29
N ARG A 113 -5.57 -10.00 -1.09
CA ARG A 113 -6.81 -9.61 -0.39
C ARG A 113 -6.56 -9.29 1.08
N CYS A 114 -5.72 -10.08 1.76
CA CYS A 114 -5.34 -9.78 3.15
C CYS A 114 -4.64 -8.43 3.26
N ILE A 115 -3.69 -8.13 2.36
CA ILE A 115 -2.98 -6.86 2.31
C ILE A 115 -3.95 -5.70 2.02
N SER A 116 -4.76 -5.85 0.97
CA SER A 116 -5.73 -4.83 0.55
C SER A 116 -6.74 -4.53 1.66
N TYR A 117 -7.24 -5.57 2.34
CA TYR A 117 -8.14 -5.42 3.48
C TYR A 117 -7.49 -4.62 4.62
N ALA A 118 -6.25 -4.92 5.00
CA ALA A 118 -5.53 -4.21 6.07
C ALA A 118 -5.36 -2.73 5.73
N ILE A 119 -4.90 -2.42 4.52
CA ILE A 119 -4.72 -1.05 4.03
C ILE A 119 -6.07 -0.30 4.03
N ARG A 120 -7.14 -0.94 3.55
CA ARG A 120 -8.48 -0.35 3.52
C ARG A 120 -9.00 -0.05 4.93
N GLN A 121 -8.82 -0.96 5.88
CA GLN A 121 -9.24 -0.74 7.27
C GLN A 121 -8.47 0.41 7.91
N ALA A 122 -7.15 0.46 7.77
CA ALA A 122 -6.33 1.56 8.28
C ALA A 122 -6.74 2.90 7.65
N THR A 123 -6.96 2.92 6.33
CA THR A 123 -7.43 4.12 5.62
C THR A 123 -8.80 4.58 6.11
N THR A 124 -9.73 3.64 6.30
CA THR A 124 -11.07 3.96 6.80
C THR A 124 -11.02 4.54 8.22
N ASN A 125 -10.15 4.00 9.07
CA ASN A 125 -9.97 4.50 10.43
C ASN A 125 -9.32 5.89 10.42
N ALA A 126 -8.31 6.12 9.56
CA ALA A 126 -7.69 7.42 9.40
C ALA A 126 -8.67 8.49 8.90
N LEU A 127 -9.53 8.16 7.94
CA LEU A 127 -10.56 9.10 7.44
C LEU A 127 -11.63 9.44 8.48
N LYS A 128 -11.84 8.57 9.49
CA LYS A 128 -12.70 8.90 10.64
C LYS A 128 -12.03 9.88 11.60
N GLU A 129 -10.73 9.74 11.81
CA GLU A 129 -9.92 10.61 12.69
C GLU A 129 -9.58 11.93 12.02
N TYR A 130 -9.35 11.92 10.69
CA TYR A 130 -9.03 13.08 9.86
C TYR A 130 -10.09 13.29 8.77
N PRO A 131 -11.31 13.70 9.11
CA PRO A 131 -12.42 13.79 8.15
C PRO A 131 -12.16 14.87 7.09
N GLY A 132 -12.52 14.54 5.85
CA GLY A 132 -12.41 15.46 4.71
C GLY A 132 -11.04 15.50 4.04
N LEU A 133 -10.03 14.80 4.56
CA LEU A 133 -8.72 14.72 3.90
C LEU A 133 -8.78 13.76 2.71
N GLU A 134 -8.04 14.09 1.67
CA GLU A 134 -7.79 13.18 0.53
C GLU A 134 -6.71 12.17 0.90
N VAL A 135 -6.74 11.01 0.25
CA VAL A 135 -5.75 9.95 0.45
C VAL A 135 -4.97 9.71 -0.82
N VAL A 136 -3.66 9.91 -0.75
CA VAL A 136 -2.73 9.68 -1.87
C VAL A 136 -2.00 8.36 -1.68
N PHE A 137 -1.87 7.57 -2.74
CA PHE A 137 -1.16 6.30 -2.76
C PHE A 137 0.07 6.38 -3.66
N SER A 138 1.24 6.06 -3.12
CA SER A 138 2.53 6.04 -3.83
C SER A 138 3.31 4.75 -3.55
N GLY A 139 4.34 4.48 -4.35
CA GLY A 139 5.18 3.30 -4.27
C GLY A 139 4.73 2.15 -5.16
N GLY A 140 5.65 1.22 -5.44
CA GLY A 140 5.43 0.13 -6.40
C GLY A 140 4.26 -0.79 -6.06
N VAL A 141 4.00 -1.05 -4.77
CA VAL A 141 2.87 -1.86 -4.30
C VAL A 141 1.53 -1.17 -4.54
N ALA A 142 1.49 0.17 -4.53
CA ALA A 142 0.29 0.94 -4.88
C ALA A 142 -0.14 0.77 -6.34
N SER A 143 0.70 0.19 -7.20
CA SER A 143 0.34 -0.14 -8.59
C SER A 143 -0.46 -1.44 -8.71
N ASN A 144 -0.58 -2.25 -7.64
CA ASN A 144 -1.32 -3.49 -7.62
C ASN A 144 -2.80 -3.27 -7.98
N SER A 145 -3.35 -4.09 -8.89
CA SER A 145 -4.70 -3.91 -9.43
C SER A 145 -5.79 -4.08 -8.39
N MET A 146 -5.63 -5.03 -7.47
CA MET A 146 -6.60 -5.31 -6.38
C MET A 146 -6.63 -4.17 -5.37
N ILE A 147 -5.47 -3.69 -4.93
CA ILE A 147 -5.38 -2.54 -4.00
C ILE A 147 -6.04 -1.32 -4.65
N ARG A 148 -5.72 -1.01 -5.91
CA ARG A 148 -6.36 0.10 -6.64
C ARG A 148 -7.87 -0.05 -6.73
N HIS A 149 -8.35 -1.26 -7.00
CA HIS A 149 -9.78 -1.53 -7.09
C HIS A 149 -10.50 -1.26 -5.76
N ASP A 150 -9.96 -1.80 -4.66
CA ASP A 150 -10.59 -1.73 -3.35
C ASP A 150 -10.58 -0.31 -2.74
N MET A 151 -9.58 0.49 -3.10
CA MET A 151 -9.47 1.88 -2.62
C MET A 151 -10.30 2.88 -3.43
N ARG A 152 -10.87 2.51 -4.60
CA ARG A 152 -11.70 3.42 -5.41
C ARG A 152 -12.86 4.04 -4.64
N MET A 153 -13.47 3.28 -3.74
CA MET A 153 -14.61 3.73 -2.93
C MET A 153 -14.22 4.80 -1.88
N LEU A 154 -12.92 5.02 -1.66
CA LEU A 154 -12.40 5.99 -0.70
C LEU A 154 -11.90 7.29 -1.36
N ASN A 155 -12.26 7.55 -2.62
CA ASN A 155 -11.76 8.69 -3.41
C ASN A 155 -10.23 8.79 -3.40
N ALA A 156 -9.55 7.65 -3.45
CA ALA A 156 -8.11 7.55 -3.40
C ALA A 156 -7.45 8.10 -4.67
N ILE A 157 -6.41 8.90 -4.50
CA ILE A 157 -5.56 9.42 -5.57
C ILE A 157 -4.33 8.51 -5.67
N PHE A 158 -4.07 7.98 -6.86
CA PHE A 158 -2.89 7.13 -7.09
C PHE A 158 -1.87 7.86 -7.94
N SER A 159 -0.61 7.81 -7.52
CA SER A 159 0.49 8.23 -8.37
C SER A 159 0.52 7.41 -9.66
N LYS A 160 0.97 8.03 -10.76
CA LYS A 160 1.21 7.27 -11.97
C LYS A 160 2.34 6.26 -11.73
N PRO A 161 2.25 5.03 -12.32
CA PRO A 161 3.26 3.98 -12.09
C PRO A 161 4.70 4.43 -12.38
N GLU A 162 4.88 5.27 -13.41
CA GLU A 162 6.18 5.83 -13.79
C GLU A 162 6.83 6.71 -12.71
N PHE A 163 6.04 7.28 -11.80
CA PHE A 163 6.51 8.09 -10.66
C PHE A 163 6.50 7.34 -9.33
N SER A 164 6.11 6.06 -9.34
CA SER A 164 5.99 5.26 -8.11
C SER A 164 7.27 4.53 -7.72
N THR A 165 8.26 4.46 -8.61
CA THR A 165 9.50 3.69 -8.40
C THR A 165 10.72 4.56 -8.16
N ASP A 166 10.66 5.86 -8.45
CA ASP A 166 11.75 6.80 -8.30
C ASP A 166 11.27 8.09 -7.63
N ASN A 167 11.96 8.52 -6.57
CA ASN A 167 11.65 9.73 -5.82
C ASN A 167 12.51 10.95 -6.23
N ALA A 168 13.38 10.82 -7.22
CA ALA A 168 14.25 11.91 -7.66
C ALA A 168 13.45 13.13 -8.14
N MET A 169 12.32 12.90 -8.80
CA MET A 169 11.43 13.98 -9.23
C MET A 169 10.79 14.72 -8.04
N GLY A 170 10.34 14.01 -7.01
CA GLY A 170 9.77 14.62 -5.81
C GLY A 170 10.80 15.52 -5.10
N ILE A 171 12.03 15.04 -4.97
CA ILE A 171 13.14 15.82 -4.39
C ILE A 171 13.46 17.04 -5.27
N ALA A 172 13.47 16.91 -6.58
CA ALA A 172 13.71 18.03 -7.49
C ALA A 172 12.61 19.10 -7.39
N VAL A 173 11.34 18.71 -7.29
CA VAL A 173 10.21 19.63 -7.06
C VAL A 173 10.36 20.39 -5.75
N LEU A 174 10.67 19.69 -4.64
CA LEU A 174 10.89 20.31 -3.34
C LEU A 174 12.07 21.28 -3.38
N ALA A 175 13.19 20.88 -3.98
CA ALA A 175 14.38 21.73 -4.12
C ALA A 175 14.07 22.99 -4.95
N ASN A 176 13.26 22.89 -6.03
CA ASN A 176 12.86 24.03 -6.82
C ASN A 176 11.99 25.01 -6.03
N ARG A 177 11.00 24.52 -5.27
CA ARG A 177 10.15 25.34 -4.40
C ARG A 177 10.96 26.12 -3.37
N LEU A 178 12.05 25.56 -2.86
CA LEU A 178 12.95 26.24 -1.91
C LEU A 178 13.81 27.33 -2.57
N ARG A 179 14.08 27.24 -3.89
CA ARG A 179 14.91 28.20 -4.65
C ARG A 179 14.13 29.41 -5.16
N GLU A 180 12.84 29.26 -5.47
CA GLU A 180 12.00 30.32 -6.06
C GLU A 180 11.56 31.40 -5.04
N GLY A 181 12.17 31.44 -3.89
CA GLY A 181 11.98 32.41 -2.85
C GLY A 181 13.22 32.95 -2.26
#